data_b82130105ba82609d0fae974200dab98
#
_entry.id   b82130105ba82609d0fae974200dab98
#
_cell.length_a   1.000
_cell.length_b   1.000
_cell.length_c   1.000
_cell.angle_alpha   90.00
_cell.angle_beta   90.00
_cell.angle_gamma   90.00
#
_symmetry.space_group_name_H-M   'P 1'
#
loop_
_entity.id
_entity.type
_entity.pdbx_description
1 polymer ?
#
loop_
_entity_poly.entity_id
_entity_poly.type
_entity_poly.pdbx_seq_one_letter_code
_entity_poly.pdbx_strand_id
1 'polypeptide(L)'
;MERPLQVGIALESHSNQHNSPSEKATLEIKTKGGYPVKDKLTFFLPERLDIDKVLQDNPPQFNYGRDKFVYILNLIYALPARKKKSIENYNGFTPISKTILGSTIKDYRVHINYLKEQNIVEEDNYIPDKKCGGLRFTHQYRHHLKPVEITSWTLIKNIVYLRKNYNSELTNDLIFLKKWFKDIDVDIKAAKKYLKRQWREDYITENSDKAILKYNSRLLPLEQLCTKENPLFFVDATAGRLHTYITQLKSELRKLLKWKGNVLCSIDISNSQPFLLQSLVNQKVYEECKMKERLERINPKLDTIMLGVLIHSISKEEDVLLFKRIVSSGKFYEEFGKILKDNGEFEDISDDNLRKEVKNITFSTLFSNNKAISYSNYIKIFQRIFPNVYKVLKYIKKGQHNTLAIVLQSLEADLVLHKACKRIDMDKPDIPLFTLHDSIITTKENVEYVKSVLTHIMKENIGAKPNLKIERWE
;
A
#
# COMPACT_ATOMS: atom_id res chain seq x y z
N MET A 1 38.77 -4.97 -22.07
CA MET A 1 38.63 -4.10 -23.26
C MET A 1 37.23 -3.46 -23.23
N GLU A 2 37.16 -2.29 -22.68
CA GLU A 2 35.91 -1.49 -22.61
C GLU A 2 35.85 -0.58 -23.83
N ARG A 3 34.71 -0.60 -24.55
CA ARG A 3 34.43 0.38 -25.60
C ARG A 3 33.63 1.52 -25.02
N PRO A 4 33.97 2.77 -25.34
CA PRO A 4 33.26 3.94 -24.83
C PRO A 4 31.90 4.12 -25.50
N LEU A 5 30.93 4.57 -24.70
CA LEU A 5 29.56 4.94 -25.12
C LEU A 5 29.59 6.27 -25.91
N GLN A 6 29.24 6.20 -27.18
CA GLN A 6 28.95 7.41 -27.98
C GLN A 6 27.58 7.96 -27.61
N VAL A 7 27.56 9.23 -27.18
CA VAL A 7 26.35 10.02 -26.96
C VAL A 7 26.07 10.78 -28.28
N GLY A 8 25.05 10.36 -28.97
CA GLY A 8 24.56 11.09 -30.16
C GLY A 8 23.67 12.25 -29.72
N ILE A 9 24.13 13.49 -29.96
CA ILE A 9 23.35 14.70 -29.82
C ILE A 9 22.81 15.00 -31.23
N ALA A 10 21.49 14.92 -31.42
CA ALA A 10 20.83 15.46 -32.60
C ALA A 10 20.47 16.93 -32.32
N LEU A 11 21.20 17.83 -32.98
CA LEU A 11 20.84 19.24 -33.06
C LEU A 11 20.02 19.45 -34.35
N GLU A 12 18.76 19.76 -34.21
CA GLU A 12 17.98 20.39 -35.27
C GLU A 12 17.95 21.89 -35.05
N SER A 13 18.50 22.61 -36.05
CA SER A 13 18.47 24.06 -36.16
C SER A 13 17.16 24.51 -36.78
N HIS A 14 16.37 25.34 -36.07
CA HIS A 14 15.42 26.25 -36.70
C HIS A 14 15.47 27.64 -36.07
N SER A 15 15.42 28.60 -36.98
CA SER A 15 15.62 30.05 -36.87
C SER A 15 14.60 30.79 -36.00
N ASN A 16 15.09 31.83 -35.33
CA ASN A 16 14.48 32.99 -34.68
C ASN A 16 13.03 33.35 -35.05
N GLN A 17 12.17 33.48 -34.01
CA GLN A 17 11.27 34.62 -33.86
C GLN A 17 10.93 34.86 -32.37
N HIS A 18 10.91 36.15 -31.96
CA HIS A 18 10.61 36.65 -30.63
C HIS A 18 9.23 36.19 -30.09
N ASN A 19 9.17 35.78 -28.78
CA ASN A 19 8.22 36.35 -27.81
C ASN A 19 8.21 35.57 -26.47
N SER A 20 8.18 36.35 -25.35
CA SER A 20 7.75 36.09 -23.97
C SER A 20 8.46 34.98 -23.14
N PRO A 21 8.50 35.09 -21.77
CA PRO A 21 9.32 34.23 -20.94
C PRO A 21 8.72 32.79 -20.92
N SER A 22 9.42 31.89 -21.60
CA SER A 22 9.07 30.49 -21.73
C SER A 22 9.29 29.75 -20.40
N GLU A 23 8.27 28.97 -20.00
CA GLU A 23 8.43 27.84 -19.14
C GLU A 23 9.70 27.05 -19.51
N LYS A 24 10.59 26.88 -18.55
CA LYS A 24 11.77 26.04 -18.72
C LYS A 24 11.35 24.62 -18.99
N ALA A 25 11.42 24.19 -20.23
CA ALA A 25 11.25 22.80 -20.62
C ALA A 25 12.26 21.94 -19.84
N THR A 26 11.78 21.05 -18.99
CA THR A 26 12.61 20.09 -18.28
C THR A 26 13.15 19.08 -19.29
N LEU A 27 14.46 19.04 -19.49
CA LEU A 27 15.13 18.08 -20.36
C LEU A 27 14.86 16.65 -19.87
N GLU A 28 14.07 15.89 -20.61
CA GLU A 28 13.86 14.46 -20.37
C GLU A 28 15.03 13.66 -20.95
N ILE A 29 15.97 13.24 -20.10
CA ILE A 29 17.05 12.35 -20.52
C ILE A 29 16.51 10.91 -20.59
N LYS A 30 16.46 10.35 -21.78
CA LYS A 30 16.04 8.94 -22.01
C LYS A 30 17.22 7.99 -21.76
N THR A 31 17.04 6.99 -20.90
CA THR A 31 17.98 5.86 -20.75
C THR A 31 17.82 4.87 -21.90
N LYS A 32 18.79 3.94 -22.11
CA LYS A 32 18.73 2.86 -23.13
C LYS A 32 17.44 2.01 -23.08
N GLY A 33 16.59 2.13 -22.07
CA GLY A 33 15.28 1.49 -21.97
C GLY A 33 14.10 2.44 -22.23
N GLY A 34 14.31 3.64 -22.79
CA GLY A 34 13.24 4.56 -23.24
C GLY A 34 12.49 5.33 -22.16
N TYR A 35 12.99 5.36 -20.91
CA TYR A 35 12.28 6.01 -19.81
C TYR A 35 12.90 7.36 -19.46
N PRO A 36 12.08 8.41 -19.26
CA PRO A 36 12.56 9.71 -18.80
C PRO A 36 13.08 9.58 -17.36
N VAL A 37 14.33 9.99 -17.13
CA VAL A 37 14.88 10.17 -15.79
C VAL A 37 14.84 11.66 -15.52
N LYS A 38 14.16 12.07 -14.45
CA LYS A 38 14.15 13.47 -14.01
C LYS A 38 15.55 13.90 -13.59
N ASP A 39 15.87 15.14 -13.85
CA ASP A 39 17.13 15.78 -13.47
C ASP A 39 17.25 16.01 -11.94
N LYS A 40 16.10 16.00 -11.23
CA LYS A 40 16.04 16.17 -9.78
C LYS A 40 14.92 15.34 -9.14
N LEU A 41 15.07 15.04 -7.84
CA LEU A 41 14.04 14.47 -7.00
C LEU A 41 13.94 15.24 -5.68
N THR A 42 12.74 15.46 -5.18
CA THR A 42 12.48 16.08 -3.88
C THR A 42 12.35 15.02 -2.80
N PHE A 43 13.15 15.16 -1.75
CA PHE A 43 13.09 14.41 -0.51
C PHE A 43 12.74 15.32 0.66
N PHE A 44 12.55 14.75 1.86
CA PHE A 44 12.10 15.50 3.02
C PHE A 44 13.02 15.21 4.22
N LEU A 45 13.62 16.25 4.76
CA LEU A 45 14.48 16.21 5.94
C LEU A 45 13.91 17.08 7.08
N PRO A 46 14.32 16.85 8.33
CA PRO A 46 13.94 17.74 9.44
C PRO A 46 14.26 19.20 9.16
N GLU A 47 13.36 20.12 9.47
CA GLU A 47 13.55 21.57 9.25
C GLU A 47 14.82 22.12 9.89
N ARG A 48 15.17 21.61 11.09
CA ARG A 48 16.36 22.01 11.85
C ARG A 48 17.67 21.45 11.32
N LEU A 49 17.62 20.49 10.38
CA LEU A 49 18.82 19.91 9.79
C LEU A 49 19.17 20.65 8.50
N ASP A 50 20.32 21.33 8.55
CA ASP A 50 21.00 21.85 7.36
C ASP A 50 22.19 20.94 7.05
N ILE A 51 21.97 19.97 6.16
CA ILE A 51 23.00 19.00 5.81
C ILE A 51 24.17 19.65 5.07
N ASP A 52 23.91 20.71 4.31
CA ASP A 52 24.95 21.40 3.56
C ASP A 52 25.90 22.14 4.52
N LYS A 53 25.36 22.80 5.54
CA LYS A 53 26.15 23.43 6.59
C LYS A 53 26.94 22.38 7.41
N VAL A 54 26.36 21.25 7.77
CA VAL A 54 27.07 20.19 8.48
C VAL A 54 28.28 19.69 7.69
N LEU A 55 28.11 19.45 6.38
CA LEU A 55 29.16 18.98 5.50
C LEU A 55 30.25 20.05 5.26
N GLN A 56 29.92 21.35 5.31
CA GLN A 56 30.84 22.46 5.22
C GLN A 56 31.66 22.64 6.51
N ASP A 57 30.98 22.60 7.65
CA ASP A 57 31.62 22.80 8.97
C ASP A 57 32.49 21.60 9.39
N ASN A 58 32.10 20.38 8.98
CA ASN A 58 32.79 19.14 9.31
C ASN A 58 32.93 18.25 8.06
N PRO A 59 33.82 18.55 7.12
CA PRO A 59 33.92 17.79 5.89
C PRO A 59 34.34 16.35 6.12
N PRO A 60 33.61 15.34 5.51
CA PRO A 60 33.96 13.96 5.63
C PRO A 60 35.37 13.65 5.08
N GLN A 61 36.12 12.78 5.77
CA GLN A 61 37.47 12.36 5.36
C GLN A 61 37.45 11.20 4.31
N PHE A 62 36.38 11.10 3.53
CA PHE A 62 36.22 10.12 2.46
C PHE A 62 35.52 10.76 1.25
N ASN A 63 35.61 10.12 0.09
CA ASN A 63 34.91 10.60 -1.10
C ASN A 63 33.38 10.45 -0.90
N TYR A 64 32.68 11.54 -0.80
CA TYR A 64 31.26 11.58 -0.49
C TYR A 64 30.41 12.28 -1.56
N GLY A 65 29.14 11.98 -1.56
CA GLY A 65 28.14 12.72 -2.31
C GLY A 65 27.05 13.23 -1.36
N ARG A 66 26.82 14.53 -1.33
CA ARG A 66 25.80 15.21 -0.51
C ARG A 66 24.45 14.51 -0.61
N ASP A 67 24.00 14.16 -1.81
CA ASP A 67 22.71 13.58 -2.09
C ASP A 67 22.54 12.16 -1.50
N LYS A 68 23.63 11.43 -1.27
CA LYS A 68 23.60 10.13 -0.60
C LYS A 68 23.16 10.28 0.86
N PHE A 69 23.64 11.32 1.55
CA PHE A 69 23.21 11.64 2.91
C PHE A 69 21.71 11.99 2.94
N VAL A 70 21.26 12.84 2.03
CA VAL A 70 19.84 13.22 1.92
C VAL A 70 18.95 11.99 1.72
N TYR A 71 19.36 11.07 0.83
CA TYR A 71 18.60 9.85 0.58
C TYR A 71 18.52 8.96 1.81
N ILE A 72 19.65 8.70 2.49
CA ILE A 72 19.68 7.86 3.71
C ILE A 72 18.77 8.45 4.80
N LEU A 73 18.88 9.75 5.04
CA LEU A 73 18.10 10.46 6.05
C LEU A 73 16.61 10.47 5.73
N ASN A 74 16.24 10.66 4.47
CA ASN A 74 14.84 10.61 4.05
C ASN A 74 14.18 9.22 4.32
N LEU A 75 14.94 8.13 4.23
CA LEU A 75 14.40 6.79 4.49
C LEU A 75 13.86 6.63 5.91
N ILE A 76 14.38 7.40 6.89
CA ILE A 76 13.95 7.33 8.29
C ILE A 76 12.46 7.65 8.45
N TYR A 77 11.91 8.58 7.67
CA TYR A 77 10.49 8.90 7.68
C TYR A 77 9.70 8.28 6.52
N ALA A 78 10.34 8.06 5.37
CA ALA A 78 9.66 7.51 4.19
C ALA A 78 9.27 6.03 4.35
N LEU A 79 10.06 5.21 5.05
CA LEU A 79 9.74 3.81 5.26
C LEU A 79 8.59 3.60 6.26
N PRO A 80 8.53 4.29 7.42
CA PRO A 80 7.36 4.22 8.32
C PRO A 80 6.08 4.71 7.68
N ALA A 81 6.14 5.72 6.82
CA ALA A 81 4.97 6.19 6.06
C ALA A 81 4.35 5.07 5.22
N ARG A 82 5.15 4.10 4.76
CA ARG A 82 4.71 2.94 3.98
C ARG A 82 4.20 1.77 4.84
N LYS A 83 4.69 1.63 6.10
CA LYS A 83 4.40 0.49 6.99
C LYS A 83 3.97 0.98 8.37
N LYS A 84 2.68 1.27 8.56
CA LYS A 84 2.12 1.81 9.81
C LYS A 84 2.51 1.05 11.08
N LYS A 85 2.64 -0.28 11.03
CA LYS A 85 3.00 -1.12 12.19
C LYS A 85 4.46 -0.97 12.65
N SER A 86 5.36 -0.40 11.84
CA SER A 86 6.77 -0.31 12.20
C SER A 86 7.08 0.80 13.23
N ILE A 87 6.21 1.80 13.35
CA ILE A 87 6.41 2.94 14.27
C ILE A 87 6.27 2.52 15.73
N GLU A 88 5.34 1.60 16.02
CA GLU A 88 5.01 1.19 17.39
C GLU A 88 5.98 0.13 17.93
N ASN A 89 6.57 -0.69 17.06
CA ASN A 89 7.30 -1.89 17.45
C ASN A 89 8.82 -1.72 17.66
N TYR A 90 9.42 -0.56 17.29
CA TYR A 90 10.89 -0.43 17.23
C TYR A 90 11.45 0.80 17.96
N ASN A 91 10.83 1.28 19.02
CA ASN A 91 11.30 2.43 19.82
C ASN A 91 11.70 3.66 18.98
N GLY A 92 10.94 3.94 17.91
CA GLY A 92 11.21 5.04 16.99
C GLY A 92 12.35 4.80 15.99
N PHE A 93 13.00 3.64 16.01
CA PHE A 93 13.95 3.25 14.98
C PHE A 93 13.22 2.76 13.73
N THR A 94 13.67 3.19 12.58
CA THR A 94 13.18 2.74 11.28
C THR A 94 14.08 1.63 10.76
N PRO A 95 13.60 0.38 10.65
CA PRO A 95 14.39 -0.71 10.10
C PRO A 95 14.74 -0.44 8.64
N ILE A 96 16.04 -0.48 8.30
CA ILE A 96 16.54 -0.25 6.94
C ILE A 96 17.33 -1.47 6.49
N SER A 97 16.88 -2.14 5.44
CA SER A 97 17.62 -3.26 4.84
C SER A 97 18.95 -2.76 4.27
N LYS A 98 20.04 -3.19 4.87
CA LYS A 98 21.40 -2.83 4.44
C LYS A 98 21.72 -3.38 3.04
N THR A 99 21.17 -4.53 2.67
CA THR A 99 21.29 -5.11 1.33
C THR A 99 20.64 -4.20 0.28
N ILE A 100 19.40 -3.74 0.52
CA ILE A 100 18.70 -2.85 -0.40
C ILE A 100 19.37 -1.47 -0.44
N LEU A 101 19.81 -0.96 0.71
CA LEU A 101 20.55 0.32 0.75
C LEU A 101 21.87 0.23 -0.01
N GLY A 102 22.62 -0.88 0.14
CA GLY A 102 23.87 -1.13 -0.57
C GLY A 102 23.72 -1.29 -2.08
N SER A 103 22.57 -1.73 -2.58
CA SER A 103 22.30 -1.74 -4.02
C SER A 103 22.09 -0.34 -4.61
N THR A 104 21.69 0.63 -3.79
CA THR A 104 21.53 2.04 -4.19
C THR A 104 22.79 2.85 -3.96
N ILE A 105 23.41 2.67 -2.80
CA ILE A 105 24.61 3.37 -2.33
C ILE A 105 25.61 2.34 -1.84
N LYS A 106 26.60 1.99 -2.66
CA LYS A 106 27.58 0.92 -2.33
C LYS A 106 28.33 1.22 -1.03
N ASP A 107 28.71 2.47 -0.81
CA ASP A 107 29.48 2.98 0.32
C ASP A 107 28.61 3.54 1.47
N TYR A 108 27.37 3.04 1.60
CA TYR A 108 26.40 3.54 2.60
C TYR A 108 26.92 3.52 4.05
N ARG A 109 27.80 2.57 4.39
CA ARG A 109 28.28 2.40 5.78
C ARG A 109 29.08 3.60 6.27
N VAL A 110 30.00 4.11 5.46
CA VAL A 110 30.80 5.30 5.83
C VAL A 110 29.92 6.54 5.99
N HIS A 111 28.87 6.67 5.14
CA HIS A 111 27.90 7.75 5.25
C HIS A 111 27.08 7.65 6.55
N ILE A 112 26.64 6.45 6.94
CA ILE A 112 25.90 6.24 8.21
C ILE A 112 26.82 6.53 9.40
N ASN A 113 28.07 6.05 9.40
CA ASN A 113 29.03 6.30 10.47
C ASN A 113 29.27 7.81 10.65
N TYR A 114 29.49 8.53 9.57
CA TYR A 114 29.61 9.99 9.61
C TYR A 114 28.38 10.66 10.24
N LEU A 115 27.18 10.27 9.82
CA LEU A 115 25.93 10.82 10.41
C LEU A 115 25.81 10.54 11.91
N LYS A 116 26.35 9.42 12.40
CA LYS A 116 26.43 9.08 13.83
C LYS A 116 27.46 9.95 14.54
N GLU A 117 28.65 10.09 13.98
CA GLU A 117 29.75 10.94 14.51
C GLU A 117 29.29 12.40 14.63
N GLN A 118 28.51 12.90 13.65
CA GLN A 118 27.95 14.24 13.72
C GLN A 118 26.68 14.34 14.58
N ASN A 119 26.34 13.28 15.35
CA ASN A 119 25.18 13.23 16.23
C ASN A 119 23.85 13.58 15.53
N ILE A 120 23.71 13.19 14.26
CA ILE A 120 22.49 13.39 13.46
C ILE A 120 21.54 12.20 13.61
N VAL A 121 22.10 10.99 13.61
CA VAL A 121 21.32 9.76 13.71
C VAL A 121 21.87 8.81 14.77
N GLU A 122 20.98 7.99 15.31
CA GLU A 122 21.29 6.83 16.13
C GLU A 122 21.00 5.55 15.31
N GLU A 123 21.78 4.51 15.54
CA GLU A 123 21.60 3.20 14.89
C GLU A 123 21.36 2.13 15.95
N ASP A 124 20.35 1.28 15.77
CA ASP A 124 20.12 0.11 16.61
C ASP A 124 20.63 -1.19 15.94
N ASN A 125 20.69 -2.25 16.74
CA ASN A 125 21.26 -3.52 16.29
C ASN A 125 20.30 -4.32 15.42
N TYR A 126 20.88 -5.08 14.47
CA TYR A 126 20.22 -6.16 13.75
C TYR A 126 19.90 -7.31 14.72
N ILE A 127 18.70 -7.87 14.62
CA ILE A 127 18.32 -9.09 15.35
C ILE A 127 17.99 -10.14 14.29
N PRO A 128 18.76 -11.25 14.21
CA PRO A 128 18.52 -12.32 13.24
C PRO A 128 17.05 -12.77 13.25
N ASP A 129 16.48 -13.00 12.09
CA ASP A 129 15.12 -13.45 11.83
C ASP A 129 13.99 -12.58 12.42
N LYS A 130 14.31 -11.48 13.10
CA LYS A 130 13.34 -10.58 13.74
C LYS A 130 13.31 -9.19 13.12
N LYS A 131 14.44 -8.50 13.02
CA LYS A 131 14.48 -7.14 12.44
C LYS A 131 15.82 -6.76 11.84
N CYS A 132 15.77 -5.94 10.78
CA CYS A 132 16.95 -5.22 10.30
C CYS A 132 17.39 -4.16 11.31
N GLY A 133 18.70 -3.86 11.36
CA GLY A 133 19.20 -2.68 12.05
C GLY A 133 18.52 -1.41 11.54
N GLY A 134 18.11 -0.54 12.44
CA GLY A 134 17.33 0.65 12.16
C GLY A 134 18.12 1.93 12.37
N LEU A 135 17.61 3.02 11.79
CA LEU A 135 18.09 4.38 12.04
C LEU A 135 16.95 5.23 12.61
N ARG A 136 17.30 6.17 13.49
CA ARG A 136 16.42 7.25 13.91
C ARG A 136 17.21 8.55 14.03
N PHE A 137 16.54 9.68 13.89
CA PHE A 137 17.15 10.95 14.18
C PHE A 137 17.44 11.10 15.68
N THR A 138 18.53 11.77 16.05
CA THR A 138 18.75 12.21 17.42
C THR A 138 17.70 13.23 17.84
N HIS A 139 17.49 13.42 19.14
CA HIS A 139 16.38 14.22 19.68
C HIS A 139 16.31 15.65 19.08
N GLN A 140 17.44 16.30 18.88
CA GLN A 140 17.50 17.66 18.33
C GLN A 140 16.97 17.80 16.90
N TYR A 141 16.96 16.71 16.10
CA TYR A 141 16.45 16.67 14.71
C TYR A 141 15.08 16.01 14.58
N ARG A 142 14.44 15.60 15.66
CA ARG A 142 13.06 15.08 15.64
C ARG A 142 12.08 16.25 15.53
N HIS A 143 11.94 16.78 14.32
CA HIS A 143 11.18 17.98 14.02
C HIS A 143 10.33 17.82 12.76
N HIS A 144 9.53 18.83 12.41
CA HIS A 144 8.78 18.89 11.14
C HIS A 144 9.74 18.80 9.96
N LEU A 145 9.21 18.43 8.79
CA LEU A 145 9.98 18.21 7.57
C LEU A 145 9.97 19.43 6.65
N LYS A 146 11.10 19.64 5.97
CA LYS A 146 11.24 20.57 4.84
C LYS A 146 11.65 19.80 3.58
N PRO A 147 11.27 20.26 2.37
CA PRO A 147 11.72 19.68 1.12
C PRO A 147 13.21 19.97 0.90
N VAL A 148 13.92 18.99 0.34
CA VAL A 148 15.33 19.07 -0.04
C VAL A 148 15.51 18.36 -1.38
N GLU A 149 16.07 19.06 -2.36
CA GLU A 149 16.30 18.50 -3.69
C GLU A 149 17.63 17.72 -3.74
N ILE A 150 17.63 16.62 -4.50
CA ILE A 150 18.83 15.91 -4.94
C ILE A 150 18.94 16.00 -6.46
N THR A 151 20.16 16.11 -6.96
CA THR A 151 20.47 16.29 -8.38
C THR A 151 21.49 15.27 -8.91
N SER A 152 22.05 14.42 -8.05
CA SER A 152 22.98 13.36 -8.46
C SER A 152 22.32 12.38 -9.40
N TRP A 153 22.60 12.49 -10.69
CA TRP A 153 22.01 11.67 -11.74
C TRP A 153 22.21 10.16 -11.49
N THR A 154 23.41 9.76 -11.07
CA THR A 154 23.72 8.36 -10.76
C THR A 154 22.85 7.83 -9.63
N LEU A 155 22.67 8.62 -8.56
CA LEU A 155 21.82 8.23 -7.44
C LEU A 155 20.34 8.19 -7.85
N ILE A 156 19.86 9.19 -8.57
CA ILE A 156 18.48 9.24 -9.09
C ILE A 156 18.21 8.03 -9.98
N LYS A 157 19.13 7.70 -10.90
CA LYS A 157 19.03 6.51 -11.75
C LYS A 157 18.92 5.22 -10.91
N ASN A 158 19.77 5.05 -9.89
CA ASN A 158 19.75 3.87 -9.03
C ASN A 158 18.43 3.76 -8.25
N ILE A 159 17.92 4.87 -7.71
CA ILE A 159 16.64 4.89 -6.99
C ILE A 159 15.49 4.52 -7.93
N VAL A 160 15.47 5.08 -9.13
CA VAL A 160 14.44 4.79 -10.15
C VAL A 160 14.53 3.34 -10.63
N TYR A 161 15.75 2.82 -10.84
CA TYR A 161 15.99 1.45 -11.25
C TYR A 161 15.55 0.44 -10.20
N LEU A 162 15.86 0.65 -8.92
CA LEU A 162 15.37 -0.18 -7.83
C LEU A 162 13.85 -0.24 -7.76
N ARG A 163 13.18 0.90 -7.93
CA ARG A 163 11.72 0.95 -7.96
C ARG A 163 11.13 0.19 -9.14
N LYS A 164 11.85 0.12 -10.26
CA LYS A 164 11.44 -0.59 -11.47
C LYS A 164 11.59 -2.11 -11.37
N ASN A 165 12.69 -2.58 -10.81
CA ASN A 165 12.97 -4.02 -10.72
C ASN A 165 12.05 -4.75 -9.75
N TYR A 166 11.30 -4.02 -8.94
CA TYR A 166 10.32 -4.59 -8.04
C TYR A 166 9.01 -4.86 -8.81
N ASN A 167 8.88 -6.07 -9.40
CA ASN A 167 7.70 -6.51 -10.17
C ASN A 167 7.36 -5.65 -11.41
N SER A 168 8.37 -5.46 -12.26
CA SER A 168 8.26 -4.59 -13.45
C SER A 168 7.11 -4.97 -14.39
N GLU A 169 6.88 -6.26 -14.64
CA GLU A 169 5.84 -6.72 -15.59
C GLU A 169 4.43 -6.42 -15.09
N LEU A 170 4.12 -6.78 -13.83
CA LEU A 170 2.82 -6.49 -13.22
C LEU A 170 2.55 -4.99 -13.09
N THR A 171 3.58 -4.20 -12.80
CA THR A 171 3.47 -2.74 -12.73
C THR A 171 3.24 -2.13 -14.10
N ASN A 172 3.89 -2.66 -15.16
CA ASN A 172 3.69 -2.19 -16.53
C ASN A 172 2.27 -2.45 -17.03
N ASP A 173 1.66 -3.58 -16.69
CA ASP A 173 0.27 -3.90 -17.04
C ASP A 173 -0.75 -2.89 -16.45
N LEU A 174 -0.40 -2.22 -15.36
CA LEU A 174 -1.24 -1.23 -14.68
C LEU A 174 -0.81 0.22 -14.92
N ILE A 175 0.15 0.47 -15.82
CA ILE A 175 0.72 1.80 -16.04
C ILE A 175 -0.33 2.85 -16.45
N PHE A 176 -1.43 2.42 -17.09
CA PHE A 176 -2.54 3.27 -17.47
C PHE A 176 -3.19 4.00 -16.28
N LEU A 177 -3.13 3.43 -15.07
CA LEU A 177 -3.60 4.09 -13.85
C LEU A 177 -2.69 5.24 -13.40
N LYS A 178 -1.40 5.20 -13.78
CA LYS A 178 -0.42 6.20 -13.33
C LYS A 178 -0.66 7.58 -13.91
N LYS A 179 -1.24 7.68 -15.11
CA LYS A 179 -1.47 8.94 -15.83
C LYS A 179 -2.31 9.96 -15.04
N TRP A 180 -3.19 9.48 -14.15
CA TRP A 180 -4.12 10.32 -13.39
C TRP A 180 -3.49 11.07 -12.22
N PHE A 181 -2.36 10.58 -11.69
CA PHE A 181 -1.72 11.15 -10.50
C PHE A 181 -1.15 12.56 -10.70
N LYS A 182 -0.84 12.93 -11.95
CA LYS A 182 -0.32 14.27 -12.28
C LYS A 182 -1.34 15.40 -12.02
N ASP A 183 -2.63 15.07 -12.08
CA ASP A 183 -3.73 16.02 -11.98
C ASP A 183 -4.45 15.95 -10.61
N ILE A 184 -3.85 15.25 -9.62
CA ILE A 184 -4.36 15.26 -8.24
C ILE A 184 -4.02 16.60 -7.59
N ASP A 185 -5.03 17.23 -7.01
CA ASP A 185 -4.91 18.42 -6.18
C ASP A 185 -5.00 18.03 -4.71
N VAL A 186 -4.16 18.62 -3.88
CA VAL A 186 -4.10 18.37 -2.43
C VAL A 186 -4.28 19.67 -1.67
N ASP A 187 -5.27 19.77 -0.80
CA ASP A 187 -5.34 20.87 0.16
C ASP A 187 -4.33 20.65 1.29
N ILE A 188 -3.06 20.96 0.99
CA ILE A 188 -1.95 20.77 1.92
C ILE A 188 -2.05 21.68 3.16
N LYS A 189 -2.71 22.84 3.02
CA LYS A 189 -2.90 23.78 4.16
C LYS A 189 -3.88 23.18 5.17
N ALA A 190 -5.02 22.68 4.70
CA ALA A 190 -5.99 21.99 5.56
C ALA A 190 -5.38 20.71 6.15
N ALA A 191 -4.61 19.96 5.38
CA ALA A 191 -3.90 18.76 5.85
C ALA A 191 -2.94 19.08 7.01
N LYS A 192 -2.09 20.10 6.86
CA LYS A 192 -1.16 20.55 7.90
C LYS A 192 -1.92 21.02 9.16
N LYS A 193 -3.02 21.75 8.99
CA LYS A 193 -3.87 22.21 10.10
C LYS A 193 -4.47 21.00 10.86
N TYR A 194 -5.03 20.04 10.15
CA TYR A 194 -5.59 18.81 10.73
C TYR A 194 -4.52 18.00 11.47
N LEU A 195 -3.37 17.75 10.83
CA LEU A 195 -2.29 16.97 11.41
C LEU A 195 -1.63 17.66 12.62
N LYS A 196 -1.55 18.99 12.64
CA LYS A 196 -1.08 19.75 13.83
C LYS A 196 -1.98 19.54 15.04
N ARG A 197 -3.32 19.47 14.83
CA ARG A 197 -4.26 19.15 15.92
C ARG A 197 -4.02 17.73 16.43
N GLN A 198 -3.94 16.75 15.53
CA GLN A 198 -3.66 15.36 15.88
C GLN A 198 -2.29 15.20 16.58
N TRP A 199 -1.28 15.95 16.15
CA TRP A 199 0.04 15.94 16.78
C TRP A 199 -0.01 16.42 18.24
N ARG A 200 -0.82 17.45 18.55
CA ARG A 200 -1.00 17.92 19.93
C ARG A 200 -1.65 16.87 20.81
N GLU A 201 -2.64 16.16 20.29
CA GLU A 201 -3.30 15.05 20.99
C GLU A 201 -2.34 13.89 21.22
N ASP A 202 -1.61 13.45 20.16
CA ASP A 202 -0.59 12.41 20.25
C ASP A 202 0.57 12.80 21.22
N TYR A 203 0.92 14.10 21.31
CA TYR A 203 1.96 14.60 22.21
C TYR A 203 1.57 14.48 23.69
N ILE A 204 0.32 14.69 24.02
CA ILE A 204 -0.21 14.58 25.39
C ILE A 204 -0.37 13.11 25.78
N THR A 205 -0.86 12.28 24.87
CA THR A 205 -1.21 10.88 25.19
C THR A 205 -0.07 9.90 25.09
N GLU A 206 0.99 10.22 24.36
CA GLU A 206 2.14 9.32 24.15
C GLU A 206 3.45 9.97 24.61
N ASN A 207 4.25 10.46 23.66
CA ASN A 207 5.44 11.27 23.91
C ASN A 207 5.80 12.08 22.66
N SER A 208 6.68 13.08 22.83
CA SER A 208 7.08 13.99 21.76
C SER A 208 7.64 13.26 20.52
N ASP A 209 8.44 12.22 20.73
CA ASP A 209 9.13 11.49 19.67
C ASP A 209 8.18 10.67 18.81
N LYS A 210 7.22 9.98 19.43
CA LYS A 210 6.19 9.24 18.70
C LYS A 210 5.21 10.18 18.01
N ALA A 211 4.86 11.29 18.66
CA ALA A 211 3.94 12.28 18.09
C ALA A 211 4.50 12.88 16.80
N ILE A 212 5.77 13.31 16.79
CA ILE A 212 6.41 13.88 15.59
C ILE A 212 6.60 12.86 14.48
N LEU A 213 6.95 11.61 14.83
CA LEU A 213 7.08 10.53 13.86
C LEU A 213 5.74 10.21 13.19
N LYS A 214 4.65 10.16 13.97
CA LYS A 214 3.29 9.99 13.44
C LYS A 214 2.88 11.15 12.54
N TYR A 215 3.14 12.39 12.96
CA TYR A 215 2.86 13.58 12.16
C TYR A 215 3.57 13.52 10.80
N ASN A 216 4.88 13.31 10.79
CA ASN A 216 5.70 13.28 9.59
C ASN A 216 5.30 12.12 8.66
N SER A 217 5.04 10.93 9.21
CA SER A 217 4.64 9.76 8.41
C SER A 217 3.27 9.92 7.76
N ARG A 218 2.36 10.69 8.39
CA ARG A 218 1.03 11.00 7.84
C ARG A 218 1.08 12.12 6.80
N LEU A 219 1.97 13.11 6.99
CA LEU A 219 2.12 14.26 6.08
C LEU A 219 2.89 13.89 4.80
N LEU A 220 3.91 13.05 4.91
CA LEU A 220 4.83 12.76 3.81
C LEU A 220 4.15 12.28 2.52
N PRO A 221 3.16 11.36 2.53
CA PRO A 221 2.46 10.97 1.31
C PRO A 221 1.73 12.12 0.60
N LEU A 222 1.20 13.09 1.37
CA LEU A 222 0.55 14.28 0.82
C LEU A 222 1.56 15.24 0.20
N GLU A 223 2.67 15.50 0.88
CA GLU A 223 3.76 16.31 0.34
C GLU A 223 4.32 15.69 -0.96
N GLN A 224 4.46 14.37 -1.00
CA GLN A 224 4.90 13.65 -2.19
C GLN A 224 3.89 13.74 -3.36
N LEU A 225 2.58 13.78 -3.08
CA LEU A 225 1.57 14.04 -4.09
C LEU A 225 1.66 15.48 -4.62
N CYS A 226 1.97 16.45 -3.76
CA CYS A 226 2.13 17.86 -4.15
C CYS A 226 3.33 18.08 -5.08
N THR A 227 4.43 17.35 -4.92
CA THR A 227 5.60 17.51 -5.80
C THR A 227 5.32 17.07 -7.24
N LYS A 228 4.31 16.21 -7.45
CA LYS A 228 3.95 15.60 -8.76
C LYS A 228 5.15 14.93 -9.45
N GLU A 229 6.20 14.75 -8.70
CA GLU A 229 7.44 14.15 -9.14
C GLU A 229 7.42 12.69 -9.19
N ASN A 230 7.64 11.79 -9.54
CA ASN A 230 7.77 10.35 -9.40
C ASN A 230 6.80 9.72 -8.35
N PRO A 231 5.50 9.61 -8.65
CA PRO A 231 4.54 9.03 -7.73
C PRO A 231 4.94 7.61 -7.33
N LEU A 232 4.71 7.25 -6.06
CA LEU A 232 4.81 5.87 -5.62
C LEU A 232 3.79 5.04 -6.40
N PHE A 233 4.29 4.09 -7.17
CA PHE A 233 3.47 3.24 -8.03
C PHE A 233 4.18 1.91 -8.22
N PHE A 234 3.79 0.89 -7.46
CA PHE A 234 4.33 -0.44 -7.59
C PHE A 234 3.32 -1.51 -7.17
N VAL A 235 3.44 -2.68 -7.73
CA VAL A 235 2.65 -3.86 -7.38
C VAL A 235 3.49 -4.76 -6.47
N ASP A 236 2.93 -5.20 -5.34
CA ASP A 236 3.66 -6.12 -4.45
C ASP A 236 3.69 -7.55 -5.02
N ALA A 237 4.81 -8.25 -4.81
CA ALA A 237 5.01 -9.62 -5.30
C ALA A 237 4.17 -10.66 -4.55
N THR A 238 3.67 -10.33 -3.37
CA THR A 238 2.99 -11.29 -2.50
C THR A 238 1.55 -11.51 -2.94
N ALA A 239 0.79 -10.43 -3.04
CA ALA A 239 -0.64 -10.45 -3.32
C ALA A 239 -1.03 -9.75 -4.63
N GLY A 240 -0.09 -9.10 -5.32
CA GLY A 240 -0.36 -8.35 -6.53
C GLY A 240 -1.12 -7.03 -6.31
N ARG A 241 -1.13 -6.49 -5.09
CA ARG A 241 -1.80 -5.22 -4.78
C ARG A 241 -1.01 -4.03 -5.26
N LEU A 242 -1.70 -3.05 -5.84
CA LEU A 242 -1.11 -1.78 -6.22
C LEU A 242 -0.91 -0.87 -4.99
N HIS A 243 0.30 -0.39 -4.82
CA HIS A 243 0.68 0.56 -3.77
C HIS A 243 0.99 1.93 -4.36
N THR A 244 0.27 2.94 -3.85
CA THR A 244 0.41 4.34 -4.23
C THR A 244 0.45 5.23 -2.99
N TYR A 245 0.70 6.53 -3.14
CA TYR A 245 0.57 7.45 -2.01
C TYR A 245 -0.86 7.51 -1.45
N ILE A 246 -1.90 7.33 -2.29
CA ILE A 246 -3.30 7.29 -1.83
C ILE A 246 -3.53 6.12 -0.88
N THR A 247 -2.95 4.94 -1.17
CA THR A 247 -3.10 3.76 -0.30
C THR A 247 -2.42 3.92 1.07
N GLN A 248 -1.53 4.90 1.21
CA GLN A 248 -0.84 5.22 2.47
C GLN A 248 -1.59 6.24 3.32
N LEU A 249 -2.53 6.99 2.73
CA LEU A 249 -3.26 8.03 3.44
C LEU A 249 -4.24 7.44 4.47
N LYS A 250 -4.36 8.13 5.61
CA LYS A 250 -5.48 7.92 6.51
C LYS A 250 -6.79 8.34 5.84
N SER A 251 -7.90 7.70 6.24
CA SER A 251 -9.23 8.00 5.70
C SER A 251 -9.58 9.48 5.75
N GLU A 252 -9.30 10.15 6.88
CA GLU A 252 -9.62 11.55 7.10
C GLU A 252 -8.84 12.50 6.17
N LEU A 253 -7.66 12.09 5.72
CA LEU A 253 -6.82 12.89 4.81
C LEU A 253 -7.22 12.72 3.34
N ARG A 254 -7.94 11.67 2.98
CA ARG A 254 -8.42 11.43 1.60
C ARG A 254 -9.41 12.48 1.14
N LYS A 255 -10.21 13.01 2.07
CA LYS A 255 -11.17 14.11 1.82
C LYS A 255 -10.51 15.40 1.32
N LEU A 256 -9.20 15.54 1.50
CA LEU A 256 -8.42 16.69 1.06
C LEU A 256 -7.86 16.54 -0.36
N LEU A 257 -8.18 15.43 -1.03
CA LEU A 257 -7.79 15.18 -2.41
C LEU A 257 -8.93 15.54 -3.36
N LYS A 258 -8.55 16.17 -4.47
CA LYS A 258 -9.43 16.41 -5.63
C LYS A 258 -8.69 16.00 -6.90
N TRP A 259 -9.40 15.80 -7.99
CA TRP A 259 -8.81 15.60 -9.30
C TRP A 259 -9.32 16.68 -10.25
N LYS A 260 -8.40 17.55 -10.75
CA LYS A 260 -8.77 18.75 -11.54
C LYS A 260 -9.91 19.56 -10.89
N GLY A 261 -9.83 19.78 -9.57
CA GLY A 261 -10.86 20.47 -8.79
C GLY A 261 -12.12 19.65 -8.46
N ASN A 262 -12.32 18.48 -9.08
CA ASN A 262 -13.49 17.62 -8.83
C ASN A 262 -13.33 16.76 -7.59
N VAL A 263 -14.44 16.60 -6.83
CA VAL A 263 -14.51 15.71 -5.66
C VAL A 263 -14.37 14.26 -6.11
N LEU A 264 -13.55 13.52 -5.40
CA LEU A 264 -13.37 12.08 -5.60
C LEU A 264 -14.40 11.29 -4.77
N CYS A 265 -14.78 10.15 -5.32
CA CYS A 265 -15.66 9.17 -4.67
C CYS A 265 -15.01 7.81 -4.70
N SER A 266 -15.00 7.08 -3.58
CA SER A 266 -14.63 5.66 -3.56
C SER A 266 -15.86 4.76 -3.66
N ILE A 267 -15.73 3.67 -4.36
CA ILE A 267 -16.73 2.61 -4.54
C ILE A 267 -16.13 1.37 -3.90
N ASP A 268 -16.53 1.07 -2.66
CA ASP A 268 -15.96 0.01 -1.83
C ASP A 268 -16.80 -1.26 -1.88
N ILE A 269 -16.17 -2.43 -1.92
CA ILE A 269 -16.84 -3.71 -1.77
C ILE A 269 -17.11 -3.95 -0.29
N SER A 270 -18.40 -3.94 0.11
CA SER A 270 -18.79 -4.22 1.49
C SER A 270 -18.36 -5.63 1.90
N ASN A 271 -17.74 -5.77 3.08
CA ASN A 271 -17.22 -7.05 3.59
C ASN A 271 -16.41 -7.87 2.56
N SER A 272 -15.50 -7.20 1.82
CA SER A 272 -14.77 -7.75 0.68
C SER A 272 -14.12 -9.11 0.96
N GLN A 273 -13.42 -9.29 2.08
CA GLN A 273 -12.75 -10.55 2.39
C GLN A 273 -13.72 -11.72 2.63
N PRO A 274 -14.79 -11.60 3.47
CA PRO A 274 -15.86 -12.61 3.53
C PRO A 274 -16.55 -12.84 2.18
N PHE A 275 -16.81 -11.80 1.40
CA PHE A 275 -17.43 -11.92 0.08
C PHE A 275 -16.56 -12.74 -0.89
N LEU A 276 -15.28 -12.46 -0.97
CA LEU A 276 -14.32 -13.18 -1.81
C LEU A 276 -14.08 -14.62 -1.34
N LEU A 277 -14.30 -14.91 -0.04
CA LEU A 277 -14.16 -16.25 0.50
C LEU A 277 -15.14 -17.26 -0.16
N GLN A 278 -16.22 -16.79 -0.80
CA GLN A 278 -17.11 -17.63 -1.59
C GLN A 278 -16.36 -18.43 -2.67
N SER A 279 -15.28 -17.88 -3.23
CA SER A 279 -14.44 -18.56 -4.22
C SER A 279 -13.75 -19.82 -3.70
N LEU A 280 -13.69 -19.99 -2.39
CA LEU A 280 -13.06 -21.12 -1.71
C LEU A 280 -14.08 -22.11 -1.08
N VAL A 281 -15.38 -21.81 -1.16
CA VAL A 281 -16.46 -22.66 -0.65
C VAL A 281 -17.56 -22.93 -1.70
N ASN A 282 -17.32 -22.53 -2.94
CA ASN A 282 -18.20 -22.75 -4.08
C ASN A 282 -17.36 -23.38 -5.21
N GLN A 283 -17.63 -24.63 -5.54
CA GLN A 283 -16.84 -25.39 -6.51
C GLN A 283 -16.77 -24.68 -7.87
N LYS A 284 -17.91 -24.24 -8.40
CA LYS A 284 -17.95 -23.56 -9.71
C LYS A 284 -17.03 -22.32 -9.72
N VAL A 285 -17.13 -21.49 -8.68
CA VAL A 285 -16.30 -20.28 -8.56
C VAL A 285 -14.83 -20.64 -8.33
N TYR A 286 -14.55 -21.70 -7.57
CA TYR A 286 -13.19 -22.20 -7.35
C TYR A 286 -12.48 -22.53 -8.67
N GLU A 287 -13.19 -23.17 -9.59
CA GLU A 287 -12.70 -23.54 -10.92
C GLU A 287 -12.58 -22.31 -11.83
N GLU A 288 -13.64 -21.49 -11.97
CA GLU A 288 -13.69 -20.30 -12.84
C GLU A 288 -12.65 -19.22 -12.47
N CYS A 289 -12.40 -19.02 -11.16
CA CYS A 289 -11.38 -18.08 -10.66
C CYS A 289 -9.97 -18.65 -10.66
N LYS A 290 -9.75 -19.85 -11.19
CA LYS A 290 -8.45 -20.53 -11.18
C LYS A 290 -7.81 -20.54 -9.78
N MET A 291 -8.64 -20.85 -8.76
CA MET A 291 -8.19 -20.81 -7.36
C MET A 291 -7.13 -21.85 -7.07
N LYS A 292 -7.18 -22.99 -7.77
CA LYS A 292 -6.18 -24.05 -7.69
C LYS A 292 -4.78 -23.48 -8.03
N GLU A 293 -4.63 -22.88 -9.20
CA GLU A 293 -3.36 -22.35 -9.71
C GLU A 293 -2.83 -21.20 -8.82
N ARG A 294 -3.76 -20.37 -8.29
CA ARG A 294 -3.40 -19.31 -7.32
C ARG A 294 -2.83 -19.91 -6.04
N LEU A 295 -3.48 -20.92 -5.50
CA LEU A 295 -3.06 -21.59 -4.28
C LEU A 295 -1.72 -22.31 -4.46
N GLU A 296 -1.53 -23.04 -5.56
CA GLU A 296 -0.26 -23.72 -5.89
C GLU A 296 0.91 -22.73 -6.01
N ARG A 297 0.69 -21.57 -6.64
CA ARG A 297 1.71 -20.51 -6.72
C ARG A 297 2.07 -19.94 -5.36
N ILE A 298 1.09 -19.75 -4.45
CA ILE A 298 1.29 -19.14 -3.14
C ILE A 298 1.84 -20.15 -2.13
N ASN A 299 1.34 -21.38 -2.16
CA ASN A 299 1.75 -22.46 -1.28
C ASN A 299 1.90 -23.78 -2.06
N PRO A 300 3.05 -24.02 -2.70
CA PRO A 300 3.28 -25.22 -3.51
C PRO A 300 3.19 -26.57 -2.74
N LYS A 301 3.17 -26.50 -1.40
CA LYS A 301 3.04 -27.70 -0.54
C LYS A 301 1.58 -28.04 -0.20
N LEU A 302 0.63 -27.18 -0.61
CA LEU A 302 -0.80 -27.44 -0.37
C LEU A 302 -1.32 -28.47 -1.37
N ASP A 303 -1.95 -29.52 -0.88
CA ASP A 303 -2.65 -30.48 -1.73
C ASP A 303 -3.98 -29.87 -2.22
N THR A 304 -3.94 -29.28 -3.40
CA THR A 304 -5.06 -28.58 -4.02
C THR A 304 -6.11 -29.54 -4.60
N ILE A 305 -5.74 -30.80 -4.88
CA ILE A 305 -6.66 -31.83 -5.34
C ILE A 305 -7.58 -32.21 -4.18
N MET A 306 -7.01 -32.54 -3.02
CA MET A 306 -7.79 -32.86 -1.83
C MET A 306 -8.62 -31.66 -1.34
N LEU A 307 -8.13 -30.44 -1.52
CA LEU A 307 -8.91 -29.24 -1.25
C LEU A 307 -10.13 -29.16 -2.18
N GLY A 308 -9.99 -29.43 -3.47
CA GLY A 308 -11.12 -29.50 -4.42
C GLY A 308 -12.17 -30.51 -4.02
N VAL A 309 -11.73 -31.72 -3.62
CA VAL A 309 -12.63 -32.78 -3.09
C VAL A 309 -13.35 -32.30 -1.84
N LEU A 310 -12.67 -31.65 -0.92
CA LEU A 310 -13.27 -31.08 0.30
C LEU A 310 -14.32 -30.01 -0.05
N ILE A 311 -14.02 -29.08 -0.95
CA ILE A 311 -14.95 -28.04 -1.39
C ILE A 311 -16.20 -28.66 -2.02
N HIS A 312 -16.02 -29.67 -2.85
CA HIS A 312 -17.13 -30.40 -3.47
C HIS A 312 -18.02 -31.03 -2.41
N SER A 313 -17.44 -31.76 -1.45
CA SER A 313 -18.19 -32.51 -0.42
C SER A 313 -19.04 -31.62 0.49
N ILE A 314 -18.59 -30.35 0.74
CA ILE A 314 -19.31 -29.45 1.62
C ILE A 314 -20.24 -28.47 0.88
N SER A 315 -20.27 -28.49 -0.43
CA SER A 315 -20.92 -27.43 -1.24
C SER A 315 -22.40 -27.23 -0.98
N LYS A 316 -23.08 -28.29 -0.48
CA LYS A 316 -24.53 -28.36 -0.16
C LYS A 316 -24.83 -28.33 1.35
N GLU A 317 -23.82 -28.24 2.20
CA GLU A 317 -24.00 -28.20 3.65
C GLU A 317 -24.71 -26.90 4.08
N GLU A 318 -25.58 -26.98 5.06
CA GLU A 318 -26.44 -25.87 5.49
C GLU A 318 -25.64 -24.65 5.94
N ASP A 319 -24.58 -24.86 6.71
CA ASP A 319 -23.72 -23.77 7.17
C ASP A 319 -22.98 -23.07 6.00
N VAL A 320 -22.62 -23.82 4.95
CA VAL A 320 -22.00 -23.25 3.74
C VAL A 320 -23.01 -22.45 2.93
N LEU A 321 -24.25 -22.94 2.80
CA LEU A 321 -25.33 -22.22 2.12
C LEU A 321 -25.70 -20.95 2.90
N LEU A 322 -25.81 -21.05 4.22
CA LEU A 322 -26.03 -19.90 5.10
C LEU A 322 -24.91 -18.86 4.95
N PHE A 323 -23.65 -19.30 5.00
CA PHE A 323 -22.50 -18.41 4.81
C PHE A 323 -22.57 -17.68 3.48
N LYS A 324 -22.77 -18.38 2.35
CA LYS A 324 -22.93 -17.79 1.02
C LYS A 324 -24.04 -16.74 0.96
N ARG A 325 -25.18 -17.01 1.58
CA ARG A 325 -26.32 -16.09 1.65
C ARG A 325 -25.95 -14.79 2.36
N ILE A 326 -25.42 -14.89 3.58
CA ILE A 326 -25.15 -13.71 4.40
C ILE A 326 -23.98 -12.86 3.87
N VAL A 327 -22.96 -13.45 3.24
CA VAL A 327 -21.87 -12.68 2.65
C VAL A 327 -22.30 -11.95 1.38
N SER A 328 -23.26 -12.49 0.64
CA SER A 328 -23.83 -11.89 -0.59
C SER A 328 -24.82 -10.77 -0.30
N SER A 329 -25.43 -10.74 0.90
CA SER A 329 -26.36 -9.66 1.29
C SER A 329 -25.69 -8.29 1.46
N GLY A 330 -24.36 -8.28 1.66
CA GLY A 330 -23.57 -7.09 2.00
C GLY A 330 -23.75 -6.63 3.46
N LYS A 331 -24.57 -7.36 4.22
CA LYS A 331 -24.82 -7.13 5.66
C LYS A 331 -24.25 -8.28 6.51
N PHE A 332 -23.14 -8.84 6.07
CA PHE A 332 -22.52 -10.01 6.72
C PHE A 332 -22.33 -9.82 8.23
N TYR A 333 -21.80 -8.66 8.63
CA TYR A 333 -21.52 -8.43 10.06
C TYR A 333 -22.80 -8.30 10.90
N GLU A 334 -23.83 -7.72 10.34
CA GLU A 334 -25.14 -7.53 10.99
C GLU A 334 -25.89 -8.87 11.06
N GLU A 335 -25.94 -9.63 9.96
CA GLU A 335 -26.64 -10.93 9.92
C GLU A 335 -25.91 -11.98 10.76
N PHE A 336 -24.58 -12.02 10.70
CA PHE A 336 -23.81 -12.91 11.57
C PHE A 336 -23.99 -12.53 13.05
N GLY A 337 -24.05 -11.22 13.36
CA GLY A 337 -24.36 -10.74 14.71
C GLY A 337 -25.70 -11.23 15.24
N LYS A 338 -26.76 -11.23 14.41
CA LYS A 338 -28.05 -11.81 14.78
C LYS A 338 -27.96 -13.30 15.09
N ILE A 339 -27.28 -14.06 14.20
CA ILE A 339 -27.06 -15.49 14.41
C ILE A 339 -26.34 -15.74 15.74
N LEU A 340 -25.37 -14.90 16.11
CA LEU A 340 -24.67 -15.02 17.38
C LEU A 340 -25.60 -14.78 18.58
N LYS A 341 -26.42 -13.73 18.56
CA LYS A 341 -27.42 -13.46 19.59
C LYS A 341 -28.43 -14.60 19.72
N ASP A 342 -28.93 -15.11 18.60
CA ASP A 342 -29.87 -16.24 18.56
C ASP A 342 -29.26 -17.54 19.13
N ASN A 343 -27.93 -17.64 19.17
CA ASN A 343 -27.19 -18.76 19.77
C ASN A 343 -26.67 -18.45 21.20
N GLY A 344 -27.18 -17.42 21.86
CA GLY A 344 -26.82 -17.07 23.23
C GLY A 344 -25.44 -16.41 23.39
N GLU A 345 -24.87 -15.88 22.29
CA GLU A 345 -23.58 -15.16 22.33
C GLU A 345 -23.83 -13.64 22.27
N PHE A 346 -23.19 -12.88 23.15
CA PHE A 346 -23.23 -11.41 23.12
C PHE A 346 -24.64 -10.80 23.28
N GLU A 347 -25.52 -11.38 24.11
CA GLU A 347 -26.93 -10.96 24.27
C GLU A 347 -27.06 -9.49 24.71
N ASP A 348 -26.20 -9.05 25.67
CA ASP A 348 -26.26 -7.72 26.30
C ASP A 348 -25.46 -6.62 25.58
N ILE A 349 -24.93 -6.90 24.39
CA ILE A 349 -24.07 -5.94 23.68
C ILE A 349 -24.89 -5.09 22.68
N SER A 350 -24.59 -3.77 22.63
CA SER A 350 -25.13 -2.85 21.62
C SER A 350 -24.72 -3.29 20.19
N ASP A 351 -25.54 -2.97 19.18
CA ASP A 351 -25.31 -3.40 17.80
C ASP A 351 -23.97 -2.91 17.23
N ASP A 352 -23.49 -1.70 17.59
CA ASP A 352 -22.20 -1.20 17.19
C ASP A 352 -21.03 -2.02 17.78
N ASN A 353 -21.15 -2.42 19.04
CA ASN A 353 -20.15 -3.26 19.70
C ASN A 353 -20.23 -4.69 19.18
N LEU A 354 -21.43 -5.21 18.96
CA LEU A 354 -21.64 -6.53 18.33
C LEU A 354 -20.97 -6.59 16.96
N ARG A 355 -21.13 -5.56 16.14
CA ARG A 355 -20.47 -5.45 14.83
C ARG A 355 -18.94 -5.49 14.94
N LYS A 356 -18.34 -4.90 16.00
CA LYS A 356 -16.89 -5.01 16.28
C LYS A 356 -16.52 -6.44 16.65
N GLU A 357 -17.29 -7.10 17.50
CA GLU A 357 -17.03 -8.47 17.91
C GLU A 357 -17.13 -9.44 16.72
N VAL A 358 -18.12 -9.29 15.86
CA VAL A 358 -18.23 -10.08 14.62
C VAL A 358 -17.01 -9.87 13.70
N LYS A 359 -16.50 -8.65 13.60
CA LYS A 359 -15.25 -8.39 12.87
C LYS A 359 -14.05 -9.08 13.53
N ASN A 360 -13.95 -9.06 14.86
CA ASN A 360 -12.89 -9.73 15.60
C ASN A 360 -12.94 -11.25 15.37
N ILE A 361 -14.14 -11.85 15.43
CA ILE A 361 -14.37 -13.26 15.13
C ILE A 361 -13.90 -13.59 13.71
N THR A 362 -14.37 -12.82 12.73
CA THR A 362 -14.06 -13.02 11.32
C THR A 362 -12.58 -12.92 11.05
N PHE A 363 -11.94 -11.83 11.46
CA PHE A 363 -10.52 -11.58 11.16
C PHE A 363 -9.60 -12.52 11.96
N SER A 364 -9.93 -12.87 13.19
CA SER A 364 -9.21 -13.88 13.94
C SER A 364 -9.26 -15.23 13.22
N THR A 365 -10.42 -15.62 12.70
CA THR A 365 -10.59 -16.87 11.97
C THR A 365 -9.84 -16.86 10.64
N LEU A 366 -9.90 -15.78 9.88
CA LEU A 366 -9.25 -15.69 8.58
C LEU A 366 -7.72 -15.63 8.68
N PHE A 367 -7.18 -14.86 9.63
CA PHE A 367 -5.78 -14.46 9.61
C PHE A 367 -4.88 -15.08 10.67
N SER A 368 -5.44 -15.68 11.72
CA SER A 368 -4.63 -16.39 12.72
C SER A 368 -4.20 -17.77 12.21
N ASN A 369 -3.09 -18.29 12.77
CA ASN A 369 -2.65 -19.64 12.48
C ASN A 369 -3.62 -20.69 13.08
N ASN A 370 -3.54 -21.93 12.61
CA ASN A 370 -4.44 -23.01 13.04
C ASN A 370 -4.30 -23.38 14.54
N LYS A 371 -3.17 -23.08 15.18
CA LYS A 371 -2.98 -23.34 16.62
C LYS A 371 -3.79 -22.36 17.48
N ALA A 372 -4.17 -21.22 16.94
CA ALA A 372 -4.90 -20.19 17.67
C ALA A 372 -6.29 -20.67 18.18
N ILE A 373 -6.87 -21.70 17.59
CA ILE A 373 -8.14 -22.26 18.06
C ILE A 373 -8.08 -22.79 19.50
N SER A 374 -6.91 -23.21 19.98
CA SER A 374 -6.75 -23.74 21.33
C SER A 374 -7.07 -22.68 22.42
N TYR A 375 -6.79 -21.39 22.15
CA TYR A 375 -6.95 -20.30 23.10
C TYR A 375 -7.90 -19.17 22.66
N SER A 376 -8.33 -19.13 21.38
CA SER A 376 -9.20 -18.07 20.86
C SER A 376 -10.69 -18.49 20.87
N ASN A 377 -11.48 -17.87 21.74
CA ASN A 377 -12.93 -18.04 21.71
C ASN A 377 -13.54 -17.59 20.39
N TYR A 378 -13.04 -16.54 19.78
CA TYR A 378 -13.54 -16.06 18.49
C TYR A 378 -13.48 -17.13 17.39
N ILE A 379 -12.38 -17.89 17.31
CA ILE A 379 -12.25 -18.96 16.32
C ILE A 379 -13.18 -20.13 16.63
N LYS A 380 -13.33 -20.44 17.92
CA LYS A 380 -14.27 -21.50 18.36
C LYS A 380 -15.72 -21.16 18.02
N ILE A 381 -16.13 -19.91 18.24
CA ILE A 381 -17.47 -19.41 17.88
C ILE A 381 -17.69 -19.55 16.37
N PHE A 382 -16.75 -19.08 15.53
CA PHE A 382 -16.87 -19.22 14.07
C PHE A 382 -16.98 -20.70 13.66
N GLN A 383 -16.14 -21.57 14.22
CA GLN A 383 -16.17 -23.01 13.92
C GLN A 383 -17.50 -23.66 14.28
N ARG A 384 -18.13 -23.22 15.38
CA ARG A 384 -19.44 -23.75 15.82
C ARG A 384 -20.56 -23.37 14.86
N ILE A 385 -20.57 -22.12 14.38
CA ILE A 385 -21.60 -21.61 13.47
C ILE A 385 -21.37 -22.06 12.02
N PHE A 386 -20.12 -22.11 11.57
CA PHE A 386 -19.73 -22.45 10.20
C PHE A 386 -18.68 -23.58 10.18
N PRO A 387 -19.03 -24.81 10.63
CA PRO A 387 -18.07 -25.90 10.80
C PRO A 387 -17.43 -26.34 9.48
N ASN A 388 -18.20 -26.42 8.40
CA ASN A 388 -17.70 -26.87 7.11
C ASN A 388 -16.90 -25.76 6.38
N VAL A 389 -17.33 -24.49 6.49
CA VAL A 389 -16.51 -23.36 6.04
C VAL A 389 -15.17 -23.37 6.77
N TYR A 390 -15.17 -23.53 8.11
CA TYR A 390 -13.93 -23.56 8.89
C TYR A 390 -12.99 -24.72 8.51
N LYS A 391 -13.53 -25.90 8.14
CA LYS A 391 -12.69 -27.02 7.63
C LYS A 391 -11.84 -26.59 6.44
N VAL A 392 -12.43 -25.89 5.47
CA VAL A 392 -11.70 -25.36 4.28
C VAL A 392 -10.64 -24.36 4.70
N LEU A 393 -10.98 -23.40 5.57
CA LEU A 393 -10.01 -22.39 6.04
C LEU A 393 -8.83 -23.04 6.77
N LYS A 394 -9.11 -23.99 7.63
CA LYS A 394 -8.08 -24.76 8.37
C LYS A 394 -7.19 -25.54 7.41
N TYR A 395 -7.77 -26.16 6.37
CA TYR A 395 -7.01 -26.89 5.37
C TYR A 395 -6.05 -25.98 4.59
N ILE A 396 -6.53 -24.87 4.07
CA ILE A 396 -5.71 -23.88 3.32
C ILE A 396 -4.55 -23.31 4.15
N LYS A 397 -4.78 -23.11 5.46
CA LYS A 397 -3.75 -22.58 6.39
C LYS A 397 -2.77 -23.64 6.90
N LYS A 398 -2.90 -24.92 6.49
CA LYS A 398 -1.99 -25.99 6.90
C LYS A 398 -0.58 -25.74 6.37
N GLY A 399 0.39 -25.78 7.26
CA GLY A 399 1.82 -25.55 6.91
C GLY A 399 2.19 -24.06 6.77
N GLN A 400 1.37 -23.26 6.10
CA GLN A 400 1.62 -21.83 5.87
C GLN A 400 0.36 -21.01 6.18
N HIS A 401 0.29 -20.43 7.37
CA HIS A 401 -0.93 -19.79 7.90
C HIS A 401 -1.41 -18.56 7.12
N ASN A 402 -0.52 -17.85 6.45
CA ASN A 402 -0.85 -16.66 5.66
C ASN A 402 -1.34 -16.97 4.23
N THR A 403 -1.36 -18.24 3.80
CA THR A 403 -1.84 -18.65 2.47
C THR A 403 -3.23 -18.11 2.18
N LEU A 404 -4.17 -18.25 3.14
CA LEU A 404 -5.55 -17.78 2.97
C LEU A 404 -5.61 -16.26 2.75
N ALA A 405 -4.90 -15.47 3.56
CA ALA A 405 -4.86 -14.01 3.41
C ALA A 405 -4.29 -13.60 2.04
N ILE A 406 -3.21 -14.22 1.61
CA ILE A 406 -2.54 -13.91 0.36
C ILE A 406 -3.44 -14.26 -0.84
N VAL A 407 -4.10 -15.41 -0.83
CA VAL A 407 -4.94 -15.83 -1.96
C VAL A 407 -6.18 -14.93 -2.11
N LEU A 408 -6.83 -14.55 -1.01
CA LEU A 408 -7.97 -13.63 -1.06
C LEU A 408 -7.54 -12.23 -1.54
N GLN A 409 -6.41 -11.73 -1.09
CA GLN A 409 -5.86 -10.45 -1.54
C GLN A 409 -5.42 -10.48 -3.02
N SER A 410 -4.87 -11.61 -3.47
CA SER A 410 -4.49 -11.80 -4.88
C SER A 410 -5.73 -11.87 -5.78
N LEU A 411 -6.81 -12.51 -5.34
CA LEU A 411 -8.08 -12.52 -6.06
C LEU A 411 -8.70 -11.12 -6.12
N GLU A 412 -8.70 -10.39 -5.00
CA GLU A 412 -9.16 -9.00 -4.92
C GLU A 412 -8.42 -8.11 -5.94
N ALA A 413 -7.08 -8.18 -5.95
CA ALA A 413 -6.25 -7.42 -6.87
C ALA A 413 -6.55 -7.76 -8.35
N ASP A 414 -6.72 -9.03 -8.67
CA ASP A 414 -7.08 -9.47 -10.02
C ASP A 414 -8.43 -8.90 -10.46
N LEU A 415 -9.46 -9.04 -9.64
CA LEU A 415 -10.81 -8.60 -10.00
C LEU A 415 -10.90 -7.07 -10.09
N VAL A 416 -10.28 -6.35 -9.17
CA VAL A 416 -10.33 -4.87 -9.12
C VAL A 416 -9.40 -4.24 -10.15
N LEU A 417 -8.12 -4.64 -10.17
CA LEU A 417 -7.10 -3.98 -10.99
C LEU A 417 -7.11 -4.50 -12.43
N HIS A 418 -6.95 -5.84 -12.59
CA HIS A 418 -6.73 -6.44 -13.90
C HIS A 418 -8.00 -6.70 -14.68
N LYS A 419 -9.16 -6.81 -14.01
CA LYS A 419 -10.45 -6.97 -14.70
C LYS A 419 -11.26 -5.67 -14.71
N ALA A 420 -11.67 -5.13 -13.57
CA ALA A 420 -12.55 -3.96 -13.54
C ALA A 420 -11.89 -2.68 -14.04
N CYS A 421 -10.72 -2.27 -13.49
CA CYS A 421 -10.05 -1.05 -13.95
C CYS A 421 -9.60 -1.15 -15.41
N LYS A 422 -9.12 -2.32 -15.85
CA LYS A 422 -8.72 -2.54 -17.24
C LYS A 422 -9.90 -2.45 -18.21
N ARG A 423 -11.05 -3.03 -17.84
CA ARG A 423 -12.29 -2.93 -18.59
C ARG A 423 -12.76 -1.47 -18.72
N ILE A 424 -12.70 -0.70 -17.64
CA ILE A 424 -13.08 0.71 -17.66
C ILE A 424 -12.14 1.51 -18.59
N ASP A 425 -10.82 1.29 -18.50
CA ASP A 425 -9.84 1.99 -19.35
C ASP A 425 -10.02 1.65 -20.83
N MET A 426 -10.40 0.39 -21.16
CA MET A 426 -10.70 -0.02 -22.54
C MET A 426 -12.00 0.60 -23.08
N ASP A 427 -13.06 0.63 -22.27
CA ASP A 427 -14.37 1.12 -22.70
C ASP A 427 -14.45 2.65 -22.67
N LYS A 428 -13.81 3.30 -21.67
CA LYS A 428 -13.83 4.76 -21.45
C LYS A 428 -12.47 5.24 -20.92
N PRO A 429 -11.46 5.43 -21.79
CA PRO A 429 -10.07 5.74 -21.40
C PRO A 429 -9.88 7.10 -20.72
N ASP A 430 -10.89 7.97 -20.74
CA ASP A 430 -10.85 9.32 -20.14
C ASP A 430 -11.36 9.37 -18.70
N ILE A 431 -11.90 8.27 -18.18
CA ILE A 431 -12.37 8.21 -16.79
C ILE A 431 -11.16 8.14 -15.84
N PRO A 432 -11.00 9.09 -14.90
CA PRO A 432 -9.95 9.03 -13.91
C PRO A 432 -10.18 7.87 -12.94
N LEU A 433 -9.15 7.04 -12.76
CA LEU A 433 -9.19 5.86 -11.94
C LEU A 433 -8.03 5.84 -10.95
N PHE A 434 -8.36 5.70 -9.67
CA PHE A 434 -7.41 5.37 -8.61
C PHE A 434 -7.93 4.15 -7.86
N THR A 435 -7.08 3.49 -7.09
CA THR A 435 -7.50 2.30 -6.34
C THR A 435 -7.02 2.35 -4.90
N LEU A 436 -7.80 1.72 -4.05
CA LEU A 436 -7.48 1.55 -2.64
C LEU A 436 -7.92 0.13 -2.22
N HIS A 437 -7.06 -0.85 -2.54
CA HIS A 437 -7.32 -2.28 -2.31
C HIS A 437 -8.62 -2.75 -2.98
N ASP A 438 -9.68 -2.95 -2.21
CA ASP A 438 -11.01 -3.41 -2.64
C ASP A 438 -11.92 -2.30 -3.19
N SER A 439 -11.37 -1.07 -3.33
CA SER A 439 -12.14 0.07 -3.85
C SER A 439 -11.58 0.64 -5.14
N ILE A 440 -12.48 1.12 -6.00
CA ILE A 440 -12.14 1.98 -7.13
C ILE A 440 -12.57 3.41 -6.80
N ILE A 441 -11.69 4.37 -7.09
CA ILE A 441 -11.91 5.79 -6.84
C ILE A 441 -11.99 6.50 -8.18
N THR A 442 -13.02 7.34 -8.33
CA THR A 442 -13.27 8.15 -9.54
C THR A 442 -13.95 9.45 -9.18
N THR A 443 -14.27 10.29 -10.15
CA THR A 443 -15.07 11.52 -9.95
C THR A 443 -16.57 11.21 -9.88
N LYS A 444 -17.34 12.12 -9.29
CA LYS A 444 -18.76 11.94 -8.98
C LYS A 444 -19.60 11.52 -10.21
N GLU A 445 -19.35 12.13 -11.35
CA GLU A 445 -20.09 11.86 -12.61
C GLU A 445 -19.86 10.44 -13.14
N ASN A 446 -18.76 9.81 -12.79
CA ASN A 446 -18.40 8.47 -13.28
C ASN A 446 -18.78 7.33 -12.33
N VAL A 447 -19.29 7.63 -11.13
CA VAL A 447 -19.56 6.65 -10.06
C VAL A 447 -20.49 5.53 -10.54
N GLU A 448 -21.63 5.86 -11.19
CA GLU A 448 -22.61 4.84 -11.55
C GLU A 448 -22.08 3.91 -12.65
N TYR A 449 -21.31 4.42 -13.59
CA TYR A 449 -20.66 3.58 -14.60
C TYR A 449 -19.61 2.65 -13.98
N VAL A 450 -18.70 3.17 -13.19
CA VAL A 450 -17.66 2.37 -12.51
C VAL A 450 -18.28 1.31 -11.60
N LYS A 451 -19.32 1.68 -10.86
CA LYS A 451 -20.10 0.76 -10.00
C LYS A 451 -20.74 -0.36 -10.83
N SER A 452 -21.31 -0.05 -12.01
CA SER A 452 -21.91 -1.05 -12.88
C SER A 452 -20.89 -2.05 -13.39
N VAL A 453 -19.70 -1.58 -13.82
CA VAL A 453 -18.60 -2.45 -14.28
C VAL A 453 -18.09 -3.33 -13.13
N LEU A 454 -17.84 -2.75 -11.95
CA LEU A 454 -17.37 -3.53 -10.79
C LEU A 454 -18.40 -4.59 -10.39
N THR A 455 -19.68 -4.25 -10.37
CA THR A 455 -20.78 -5.19 -10.09
C THR A 455 -20.83 -6.33 -11.12
N HIS A 456 -20.66 -6.02 -12.40
CA HIS A 456 -20.66 -7.02 -13.47
C HIS A 456 -19.48 -7.99 -13.31
N ILE A 457 -18.27 -7.47 -13.15
CA ILE A 457 -17.05 -8.28 -12.97
C ILE A 457 -17.17 -9.20 -11.74
N MET A 458 -17.68 -8.68 -10.61
CA MET A 458 -17.87 -9.50 -9.42
C MET A 458 -18.93 -10.58 -9.64
N LYS A 459 -20.05 -10.25 -10.24
CA LYS A 459 -21.12 -11.22 -10.53
C LYS A 459 -20.65 -12.32 -11.48
N GLU A 460 -19.92 -11.96 -12.51
CA GLU A 460 -19.37 -12.89 -13.50
C GLU A 460 -18.36 -13.87 -12.88
N ASN A 461 -17.48 -13.38 -12.00
CA ASN A 461 -16.37 -14.17 -11.45
C ASN A 461 -16.68 -14.83 -10.11
N ILE A 462 -17.50 -14.23 -9.25
CA ILE A 462 -17.85 -14.77 -7.91
C ILE A 462 -19.24 -15.43 -7.89
N GLY A 463 -20.04 -15.22 -8.95
CA GLY A 463 -21.38 -15.75 -9.04
C GLY A 463 -22.42 -14.99 -8.20
N ALA A 464 -22.03 -13.91 -7.52
CA ALA A 464 -22.87 -13.10 -6.66
C ALA A 464 -22.63 -11.60 -6.88
N LYS A 465 -23.68 -10.80 -6.71
CA LYS A 465 -23.55 -9.33 -6.74
C LYS A 465 -22.92 -8.85 -5.43
N PRO A 466 -21.87 -8.02 -5.48
CA PRO A 466 -21.36 -7.37 -4.27
C PRO A 466 -22.34 -6.28 -3.82
N ASN A 467 -22.39 -6.00 -2.53
CA ASN A 467 -22.92 -4.75 -2.05
C ASN A 467 -21.80 -3.70 -2.10
N LEU A 468 -22.03 -2.60 -2.84
CA LEU A 468 -21.05 -1.54 -3.05
C LEU A 468 -21.45 -0.29 -2.25
N LYS A 469 -20.55 0.15 -1.38
CA LYS A 469 -20.68 1.39 -0.62
C LYS A 469 -19.98 2.51 -1.37
N ILE A 470 -20.67 3.63 -1.56
CA ILE A 470 -20.10 4.85 -2.14
C ILE A 470 -19.78 5.81 -1.00
N GLU A 471 -18.53 6.27 -0.94
CA GLU A 471 -18.08 7.31 -0.02
C GLU A 471 -17.55 8.51 -0.81
N ARG A 472 -18.11 9.69 -0.56
CA ARG A 472 -17.61 10.95 -1.14
C ARG A 472 -16.48 11.49 -0.26
N TRP A 473 -15.44 12.00 -0.88
CA TRP A 473 -14.28 12.59 -0.21
C TRP A 473 -14.45 14.12 -0.11
N GLU A 474 -15.42 14.51 0.71
CA GLU A 474 -15.76 15.91 0.99
C GLU A 474 -15.99 16.17 2.50
#